data_ff91fcd2171bb10fb89af29fac63cbcd
#
_entry.id   ff91fcd2171bb10fb89af29fac63cbcd
#
_cell.length_a   1.000
_cell.length_b   1.000
_cell.length_c   1.000
_cell.angle_alpha   90.00
_cell.angle_beta   90.00
_cell.angle_gamma   90.00
#
_symmetry.space_group_name_H-M   'P 1'
#
loop_
_entity.id
_entity.type
_entity.pdbx_description
1 polymer ?
#
loop_
_entity_poly.entity_id
_entity_poly.type
_entity_poly.pdbx_seq_one_letter_code
_entity_poly.pdbx_strand_id
1 'polypeptide(L)'
;MGNRTHEYYIRLVEEDYFGSVARQDMAGILACFTEDARVTIYHGDNEPRRFSGQTDPDAAPLHTFFDHLLANYDPYFDDFTHFVDAENDRCAAYFKVRLTPKASSPYAASGTLNLRNCNFFECRDGKFHNMTLYYVNPDAANMAGPAPTGFPKAN
;
A
#
# COMPACT_ATOMS: atom_id res chain seq x y z
N MET A 1 -12.46 25.63 -3.82
CA MET A 1 -12.07 24.21 -3.86
C MET A 1 -13.33 23.39 -3.99
N GLY A 2 -13.46 22.65 -5.08
CA GLY A 2 -14.59 21.76 -5.26
C GLY A 2 -14.52 20.60 -4.28
N ASN A 3 -15.58 20.41 -3.50
CA ASN A 3 -15.67 19.21 -2.67
C ASN A 3 -15.79 17.99 -3.60
N ARG A 4 -14.83 17.11 -3.55
CA ARG A 4 -14.88 15.84 -4.24
C ARG A 4 -15.89 14.92 -3.57
N THR A 5 -16.54 14.08 -4.36
CA THR A 5 -17.57 13.18 -3.84
C THR A 5 -16.98 11.94 -3.18
N HIS A 6 -17.80 11.24 -2.41
CA HIS A 6 -17.46 9.94 -1.84
C HIS A 6 -16.98 8.97 -2.94
N GLU A 7 -17.70 8.92 -4.05
CA GLU A 7 -17.38 8.06 -5.20
C GLU A 7 -16.04 8.42 -5.85
N TYR A 8 -15.65 9.69 -5.82
CA TYR A 8 -14.36 10.13 -6.32
C TYR A 8 -13.21 9.38 -5.60
N TYR A 9 -13.25 9.32 -4.27
CA TYR A 9 -12.19 8.68 -3.49
C TYR A 9 -12.19 7.17 -3.66
N ILE A 10 -13.36 6.53 -3.78
CA ILE A 10 -13.44 5.09 -4.06
C ILE A 10 -12.78 4.80 -5.41
N ARG A 11 -13.10 5.57 -6.45
CA ARG A 11 -12.50 5.40 -7.77
C ARG A 11 -11.01 5.70 -7.78
N LEU A 12 -10.59 6.76 -7.08
CA LEU A 12 -9.17 7.10 -6.96
C LEU A 12 -8.37 5.93 -6.37
N VAL A 13 -8.90 5.29 -5.33
CA VAL A 13 -8.23 4.17 -4.68
C VAL A 13 -8.29 2.90 -5.53
N GLU A 14 -9.48 2.45 -5.91
CA GLU A 14 -9.63 1.15 -6.58
C GLU A 14 -9.18 1.16 -8.04
N GLU A 15 -9.64 2.15 -8.82
CA GLU A 15 -9.43 2.15 -10.27
C GLU A 15 -8.13 2.87 -10.65
N ASP A 16 -7.94 4.09 -10.16
CA ASP A 16 -6.81 4.91 -10.58
C ASP A 16 -5.51 4.42 -9.95
N TYR A 17 -5.50 4.12 -8.66
CA TYR A 17 -4.29 3.71 -7.95
C TYR A 17 -4.07 2.20 -8.03
N PHE A 18 -4.88 1.38 -7.35
CA PHE A 18 -4.66 -0.07 -7.35
C PHE A 18 -4.88 -0.70 -8.73
N GLY A 19 -5.78 -0.15 -9.53
CA GLY A 19 -5.92 -0.55 -10.93
C GLY A 19 -4.64 -0.33 -11.72
N SER A 20 -3.97 0.80 -11.54
CA SER A 20 -2.67 1.07 -12.18
C SER A 20 -1.57 0.15 -11.67
N VAL A 21 -1.56 -0.15 -10.36
CA VAL A 21 -0.60 -1.11 -9.78
C VAL A 21 -0.82 -2.50 -10.40
N ALA A 22 -2.05 -2.96 -10.47
CA ALA A 22 -2.38 -4.27 -11.05
C ALA A 22 -2.03 -4.36 -12.54
N ARG A 23 -2.17 -3.26 -13.29
CA ARG A 23 -1.76 -3.17 -14.71
C ARG A 23 -0.28 -2.93 -14.89
N GLN A 24 0.46 -2.73 -13.80
CA GLN A 24 1.89 -2.40 -13.83
C GLN A 24 2.19 -1.10 -14.61
N ASP A 25 1.30 -0.12 -14.47
CA ASP A 25 1.39 1.19 -15.10
C ASP A 25 2.02 2.20 -14.12
N MET A 26 3.34 2.33 -14.16
CA MET A 26 4.08 3.23 -13.27
C MET A 26 3.63 4.69 -13.40
N ALA A 27 3.40 5.17 -14.62
CA ALA A 27 2.96 6.53 -14.85
C ALA A 27 1.57 6.78 -14.22
N GLY A 28 0.65 5.82 -14.38
CA GLY A 28 -0.68 5.86 -13.76
C GLY A 28 -0.61 5.85 -12.25
N ILE A 29 0.27 5.04 -11.66
CA ILE A 29 0.50 5.00 -10.22
C ILE A 29 0.95 6.38 -9.70
N LEU A 30 2.03 6.91 -10.28
CA LEU A 30 2.63 8.16 -9.83
C LEU A 30 1.70 9.37 -10.05
N ALA A 31 0.83 9.32 -11.05
CA ALA A 31 -0.17 10.35 -11.29
C ALA A 31 -1.19 10.49 -10.15
N CYS A 32 -1.36 9.46 -9.32
CA CYS A 32 -2.24 9.51 -8.14
C CYS A 32 -1.63 10.26 -6.97
N PHE A 33 -0.33 10.55 -7.00
CA PHE A 33 0.40 11.19 -5.90
C PHE A 33 0.76 12.64 -6.22
N THR A 34 0.88 13.46 -5.17
CA THR A 34 1.52 14.78 -5.30
C THR A 34 3.03 14.61 -5.48
N GLU A 35 3.71 15.61 -6.05
CA GLU A 35 5.15 15.55 -6.30
C GLU A 35 5.97 15.36 -5.02
N ASP A 36 5.49 15.88 -3.90
CA ASP A 36 6.12 15.79 -2.58
C ASP A 36 5.46 14.75 -1.67
N ALA A 37 4.76 13.79 -2.25
CA ALA A 37 4.04 12.77 -1.49
C ALA A 37 4.97 11.93 -0.61
N ARG A 38 4.43 11.45 0.49
CA ARG A 38 5.12 10.56 1.42
C ARG A 38 4.35 9.26 1.59
N VAL A 39 5.08 8.18 1.68
CA VAL A 39 4.54 6.85 1.97
C VAL A 39 5.31 6.26 3.14
N THR A 40 4.58 5.81 4.15
CA THR A 40 5.15 5.09 5.28
C THR A 40 4.50 3.71 5.38
N ILE A 41 5.31 2.68 5.49
CA ILE A 41 4.85 1.29 5.53
C ILE A 41 5.21 0.69 6.89
N TYR A 42 4.19 0.19 7.57
CA TYR A 42 4.33 -0.55 8.82
C TYR A 42 4.03 -2.04 8.58
N HIS A 43 4.93 -2.88 9.05
CA HIS A 43 4.77 -4.33 8.98
C HIS A 43 5.22 -4.97 10.30
N GLY A 44 4.27 -5.22 11.18
CA GLY A 44 4.55 -5.78 12.50
C GLY A 44 5.55 -4.93 13.29
N ASP A 45 6.51 -5.58 13.90
CA ASP A 45 7.55 -4.95 14.72
C ASP A 45 8.77 -4.47 13.92
N ASN A 46 8.72 -4.56 12.60
CA ASN A 46 9.81 -4.08 11.76
C ASN A 46 9.90 -2.55 11.77
N GLU A 47 11.10 -2.04 11.56
CA GLU A 47 11.29 -0.60 11.36
C GLU A 47 10.43 -0.10 10.19
N PRO A 48 9.72 1.01 10.35
CA PRO A 48 8.92 1.56 9.27
C PRO A 48 9.77 1.90 8.05
N ARG A 49 9.27 1.54 6.87
CA ARG A 49 9.89 1.94 5.61
C ARG A 49 9.27 3.24 5.12
N ARG A 50 10.11 4.21 4.75
CA ARG A 50 9.67 5.54 4.32
C ARG A 50 10.12 5.83 2.90
N PHE A 51 9.19 6.41 2.13
CA PHE A 51 9.41 6.80 0.74
C PHE A 51 8.91 8.23 0.53
N SER A 52 9.57 8.96 -0.36
CA SER A 52 9.21 10.34 -0.68
C SER A 52 9.28 10.61 -2.17
N GLY A 53 8.35 11.41 -2.67
CA GLY A 53 8.35 11.88 -4.05
C GLY A 53 9.42 12.94 -4.33
N GLN A 54 9.98 13.52 -3.28
CA GLN A 54 11.09 14.49 -3.36
C GLN A 54 12.29 13.98 -2.59
N THR A 55 13.45 14.63 -2.79
CA THR A 55 14.67 14.28 -2.06
C THR A 55 14.46 14.46 -0.56
N ASP A 56 14.69 13.40 0.20
CA ASP A 56 14.53 13.36 1.65
C ASP A 56 15.62 12.46 2.23
N PRO A 57 16.44 12.94 3.20
CA PRO A 57 17.53 12.13 3.76
C PRO A 57 17.02 10.93 4.58
N ASP A 58 15.76 10.99 5.06
CA ASP A 58 15.16 9.95 5.92
C ASP A 58 14.22 9.02 5.15
N ALA A 59 14.16 9.13 3.83
CA ALA A 59 13.27 8.34 2.99
C ALA A 59 13.93 7.94 1.66
N ALA A 60 13.55 6.79 1.14
CA ALA A 60 13.92 6.38 -0.20
C ALA A 60 13.04 7.09 -1.25
N PRO A 61 13.50 7.20 -2.51
CA PRO A 61 12.64 7.71 -3.58
C PRO A 61 11.36 6.89 -3.74
N LEU A 62 10.20 7.57 -3.89
CA LEU A 62 8.89 6.92 -3.95
C LEU A 62 8.82 5.84 -5.04
N HIS A 63 9.36 6.12 -6.23
CA HIS A 63 9.30 5.16 -7.34
C HIS A 63 9.98 3.83 -7.01
N THR A 64 10.98 3.80 -6.10
CA THR A 64 11.71 2.57 -5.76
C THR A 64 10.82 1.53 -5.08
N PHE A 65 9.81 1.95 -4.34
CA PHE A 65 8.83 1.03 -3.76
C PHE A 65 8.06 0.29 -4.85
N PHE A 66 7.58 1.02 -5.85
CA PHE A 66 6.83 0.43 -6.96
C PHE A 66 7.73 -0.33 -7.92
N ASP A 67 8.95 0.17 -8.19
CA ASP A 67 9.93 -0.56 -8.99
C ASP A 67 10.19 -1.95 -8.43
N HIS A 68 10.41 -2.06 -7.12
CA HIS A 68 10.62 -3.33 -6.44
C HIS A 68 9.38 -4.24 -6.55
N LEU A 69 8.21 -3.69 -6.27
CA LEU A 69 6.95 -4.44 -6.32
C LEU A 69 6.70 -5.00 -7.72
N LEU A 70 6.79 -4.15 -8.74
CA LEU A 70 6.45 -4.53 -10.11
C LEU A 70 7.54 -5.38 -10.79
N ALA A 71 8.79 -5.25 -10.38
CA ALA A 71 9.86 -6.10 -10.88
C ALA A 71 9.73 -7.55 -10.39
N ASN A 72 9.15 -7.75 -9.21
CA ASN A 72 9.17 -9.05 -8.53
C ASN A 72 7.82 -9.77 -8.47
N TYR A 73 6.70 -9.04 -8.59
CA TYR A 73 5.38 -9.62 -8.37
C TYR A 73 4.36 -9.19 -9.41
N ASP A 74 3.36 -10.06 -9.59
CA ASP A 74 2.09 -9.73 -10.24
C ASP A 74 1.06 -9.50 -9.13
N PRO A 75 0.70 -8.23 -8.86
CA PRO A 75 -0.19 -7.90 -7.76
C PRO A 75 -1.66 -8.01 -8.16
N TYR A 76 -2.49 -8.45 -7.23
CA TYR A 76 -3.93 -8.48 -7.36
C TYR A 76 -4.58 -7.96 -6.08
N PHE A 77 -5.62 -7.13 -6.22
CA PHE A 77 -6.30 -6.49 -5.12
C PHE A 77 -7.80 -6.72 -5.22
N ASP A 78 -8.45 -7.09 -4.11
CA ASP A 78 -9.89 -7.26 -4.05
C ASP A 78 -10.44 -7.09 -2.64
N ASP A 79 -11.76 -7.23 -2.51
CA ASP A 79 -12.47 -7.23 -1.23
C ASP A 79 -12.29 -5.91 -0.46
N PHE A 80 -12.46 -4.80 -1.16
CA PHE A 80 -12.29 -3.46 -0.59
C PHE A 80 -13.45 -3.07 0.33
N THR A 81 -13.11 -2.50 1.47
CA THR A 81 -14.02 -1.73 2.32
C THR A 81 -13.46 -0.33 2.45
N HIS A 82 -14.27 0.67 2.10
CA HIS A 82 -13.85 2.06 2.08
C HIS A 82 -14.39 2.85 3.25
N PHE A 83 -13.56 3.78 3.73
CA PHE A 83 -13.91 4.79 4.71
C PHE A 83 -13.52 6.14 4.13
N VAL A 84 -14.50 7.00 3.86
CA VAL A 84 -14.25 8.28 3.15
C VAL A 84 -14.68 9.45 4.02
N ASP A 85 -13.76 10.38 4.19
CA ASP A 85 -13.99 11.69 4.83
C ASP A 85 -13.70 12.78 3.78
N ALA A 86 -14.68 12.97 2.90
CA ALA A 86 -14.53 13.87 1.75
C ALA A 86 -14.35 15.33 2.14
N GLU A 87 -14.90 15.73 3.30
CA GLU A 87 -14.79 17.12 3.79
C GLU A 87 -13.34 17.48 4.14
N ASN A 88 -12.59 16.50 4.61
CA ASN A 88 -11.18 16.69 5.01
C ASN A 88 -10.18 16.13 3.98
N ASP A 89 -10.65 15.83 2.77
CA ASP A 89 -9.81 15.33 1.66
C ASP A 89 -8.96 14.13 2.06
N ARG A 90 -9.62 13.14 2.70
CA ARG A 90 -8.94 11.92 3.15
C ARG A 90 -9.84 10.69 3.08
N CYS A 91 -9.21 9.54 2.96
CA CYS A 91 -9.92 8.26 2.97
C CYS A 91 -9.04 7.14 3.48
N ALA A 92 -9.66 6.00 3.71
CA ALA A 92 -8.96 4.77 4.05
C ALA A 92 -9.61 3.60 3.34
N ALA A 93 -8.86 2.55 3.11
CA ALA A 93 -9.40 1.31 2.57
C ALA A 93 -8.75 0.11 3.24
N TYR A 94 -9.58 -0.88 3.51
CA TYR A 94 -9.18 -2.19 3.98
C TYR A 94 -9.46 -3.20 2.87
N PHE A 95 -8.48 -4.05 2.54
CA PHE A 95 -8.58 -4.92 1.36
C PHE A 95 -7.63 -6.12 1.45
N LYS A 96 -7.82 -7.05 0.51
CA LYS A 96 -6.95 -8.20 0.32
C LYS A 96 -5.95 -7.94 -0.80
N VAL A 97 -4.73 -8.42 -0.61
CA VAL A 97 -3.67 -8.36 -1.60
C VAL A 97 -3.15 -9.77 -1.85
N ARG A 98 -2.98 -10.10 -3.11
CA ARG A 98 -2.27 -11.30 -3.53
C ARG A 98 -1.08 -10.90 -4.40
N LEU A 99 0.13 -11.27 -3.94
CA LEU A 99 1.36 -11.02 -4.67
C LEU A 99 1.89 -12.35 -5.17
N THR A 100 1.79 -12.58 -6.48
CA THR A 100 2.34 -13.77 -7.13
C THR A 100 3.75 -13.44 -7.63
N PRO A 101 4.80 -14.12 -7.14
CA PRO A 101 6.16 -13.84 -7.61
C PRO A 101 6.29 -14.14 -9.08
N LYS A 102 6.97 -13.27 -9.81
CA LYS A 102 7.34 -13.53 -11.21
C LYS A 102 8.38 -14.63 -11.27
N ALA A 103 8.38 -15.42 -12.36
CA ALA A 103 9.35 -16.50 -12.56
C ALA A 103 10.81 -16.02 -12.52
N SER A 104 11.06 -14.77 -12.95
CA SER A 104 12.37 -14.13 -12.93
C SER A 104 12.76 -13.54 -11.57
N SER A 105 11.83 -13.51 -10.62
CA SER A 105 12.08 -12.92 -9.30
C SER A 105 12.92 -13.85 -8.43
N PRO A 106 13.82 -13.29 -7.57
CA PRO A 106 14.50 -14.08 -6.55
C PRO A 106 13.54 -14.70 -5.52
N TYR A 107 12.28 -14.24 -5.48
CA TYR A 107 11.23 -14.76 -4.59
C TYR A 107 10.36 -15.82 -5.24
N ALA A 108 10.66 -16.25 -6.47
CA ALA A 108 9.83 -17.21 -7.22
C ALA A 108 9.52 -18.48 -6.46
N ALA A 109 10.48 -18.98 -5.67
CA ALA A 109 10.33 -20.21 -4.88
C ALA A 109 9.50 -20.02 -3.60
N SER A 110 9.22 -18.78 -3.19
CA SER A 110 8.51 -18.48 -1.92
C SER A 110 6.99 -18.66 -2.01
N GLY A 111 6.46 -18.84 -3.23
CA GLY A 111 5.02 -18.95 -3.45
C GLY A 111 4.28 -17.62 -3.36
N THR A 112 2.98 -17.67 -3.56
CA THR A 112 2.11 -16.49 -3.52
C THR A 112 1.94 -15.98 -2.09
N LEU A 113 2.10 -14.66 -1.91
CA LEU A 113 1.83 -13.98 -0.65
C LEU A 113 0.37 -13.51 -0.63
N ASN A 114 -0.34 -13.84 0.45
CA ASN A 114 -1.68 -13.34 0.72
C ASN A 114 -1.60 -12.38 1.90
N LEU A 115 -1.94 -11.12 1.63
CA LEU A 115 -1.83 -10.03 2.61
C LEU A 115 -3.19 -9.43 2.89
N ARG A 116 -3.30 -8.85 4.08
CA ARG A 116 -4.39 -7.95 4.46
C ARG A 116 -3.80 -6.58 4.69
N ASN A 117 -4.29 -5.62 3.94
CA ASN A 117 -3.80 -4.24 4.01
C ASN A 117 -4.87 -3.29 4.51
N CYS A 118 -4.43 -2.30 5.27
CA CYS A 118 -5.21 -1.10 5.55
C CYS A 118 -4.35 0.10 5.19
N ASN A 119 -4.80 0.88 4.21
CA ASN A 119 -4.12 2.09 3.78
C ASN A 119 -4.93 3.31 4.17
N PHE A 120 -4.25 4.28 4.77
CA PHE A 120 -4.79 5.60 5.06
C PHE A 120 -4.22 6.60 4.05
N PHE A 121 -5.09 7.39 3.44
CA PHE A 121 -4.73 8.36 2.41
C PHE A 121 -5.16 9.75 2.85
N GLU A 122 -4.18 10.63 3.07
CA GLU A 122 -4.43 12.05 3.21
C GLU A 122 -4.13 12.68 1.85
N CYS A 123 -5.13 13.38 1.31
CA CYS A 123 -5.03 13.95 -0.02
C CYS A 123 -4.77 15.47 0.05
N ARG A 124 -4.24 15.99 -1.05
CA ARG A 124 -4.16 17.41 -1.33
C ARG A 124 -4.60 17.60 -2.77
N ASP A 125 -5.66 18.40 -2.94
CA ASP A 125 -6.29 18.61 -4.25
C ASP A 125 -6.68 17.32 -4.96
N GLY A 126 -7.13 16.31 -4.18
CA GLY A 126 -7.59 15.02 -4.68
C GLY A 126 -6.50 14.07 -5.16
N LYS A 127 -5.26 14.32 -4.77
CA LYS A 127 -4.14 13.40 -4.96
C LYS A 127 -3.56 12.99 -3.63
N PHE A 128 -3.03 11.78 -3.56
CA PHE A 128 -2.39 11.29 -2.34
C PHE A 128 -1.17 12.14 -2.01
N HIS A 129 -1.23 12.79 -0.87
CA HIS A 129 -0.12 13.56 -0.33
C HIS A 129 0.63 12.76 0.74
N ASN A 130 -0.12 11.98 1.53
CA ASN A 130 0.45 11.14 2.57
C ASN A 130 -0.28 9.80 2.57
N MET A 131 0.43 8.71 2.38
CA MET A 131 -0.13 7.37 2.46
C MET A 131 0.55 6.61 3.59
N THR A 132 -0.24 6.11 4.52
CA THR A 132 0.24 5.22 5.57
C THR A 132 -0.34 3.83 5.34
N LEU A 133 0.52 2.85 5.22
CA LEU A 133 0.15 1.49 4.87
C LEU A 133 0.49 0.56 6.03
N TYR A 134 -0.52 -0.18 6.47
CA TYR A 134 -0.38 -1.27 7.43
C TYR A 134 -0.73 -2.57 6.74
N TYR A 135 0.11 -3.57 6.86
CA TYR A 135 -0.23 -4.87 6.34
C TYR A 135 0.16 -6.01 7.27
N VAL A 136 -0.55 -7.10 7.12
CA VAL A 136 -0.30 -8.33 7.82
C VAL A 136 -0.30 -9.47 6.80
N ASN A 137 0.61 -10.42 6.98
CA ASN A 137 0.62 -11.66 6.22
C ASN A 137 -0.01 -12.77 7.09
N PRO A 138 -1.30 -13.12 6.85
CA PRO A 138 -1.96 -14.15 7.63
C PRO A 138 -1.28 -15.53 7.52
N ASP A 139 -0.65 -15.80 6.39
CA ASP A 139 0.02 -17.09 6.15
C ASP A 139 1.32 -17.21 6.96
N ALA A 140 1.90 -16.09 7.36
CA ALA A 140 3.06 -16.09 8.24
C ALA A 140 2.78 -16.66 9.62
N ALA A 141 1.50 -16.71 10.03
CA ALA A 141 1.09 -17.38 11.26
C ALA A 141 1.40 -18.89 11.26
N ASN A 142 1.55 -19.47 10.09
CA ASN A 142 1.95 -20.87 9.92
C ASN A 142 3.46 -21.08 9.99
N MET A 143 4.22 -19.99 10.01
CA MET A 143 5.66 -20.09 10.23
C MET A 143 5.88 -20.39 11.70
N ALA A 144 6.47 -21.55 11.96
CA ALA A 144 6.78 -21.99 13.32
C ALA A 144 7.70 -20.95 13.99
N GLY A 145 7.17 -20.23 14.96
CA GLY A 145 7.92 -19.24 15.71
C GLY A 145 7.12 -18.75 16.91
N PRO A 146 7.80 -18.16 17.90
CA PRO A 146 7.10 -17.57 19.04
C PRO A 146 6.21 -16.41 18.55
N ALA A 147 5.09 -16.19 19.25
CA ALA A 147 4.27 -15.01 19.03
C ALA A 147 5.14 -13.74 19.14
N PRO A 148 4.83 -12.68 18.34
CA PRO A 148 5.57 -11.43 18.42
C PRO A 148 5.66 -10.94 19.89
N THR A 149 6.84 -10.51 20.26
CA THR A 149 7.07 -9.90 21.57
C THR A 149 6.29 -8.60 21.68
N GLY A 150 5.68 -8.33 22.82
CA GLY A 150 4.93 -7.10 23.05
C GLY A 150 3.41 -7.26 23.20
N PHE A 151 2.88 -8.42 22.83
CA PHE A 151 1.48 -8.73 23.09
C PHE A 151 1.38 -9.71 24.26
N PRO A 152 0.48 -9.45 25.25
CA PRO A 152 0.24 -10.43 26.27
C PRO A 152 -0.26 -11.73 25.63
N LYS A 153 0.36 -12.84 26.01
CA LYS A 153 -0.13 -14.16 25.58
C LYS A 153 -1.55 -14.28 26.12
N ALA A 154 -2.49 -14.65 25.22
CA ALA A 154 -3.80 -15.05 25.66
C ALA A 154 -3.64 -16.26 26.58
N ASN A 155 -4.14 -16.15 27.81
CA ASN A 155 -4.18 -17.25 28.77
C ASN A 155 -5.27 -18.24 28.32
#